data_7ffd681069617af5db6fd36e4fbfa41f
#
_entry.id   7ffd681069617af5db6fd36e4fbfa41f
#
_cell.length_a   1.000
_cell.length_b   1.000
_cell.length_c   1.000
_cell.angle_alpha   90.00
_cell.angle_beta   90.00
_cell.angle_gamma   90.00
#
_symmetry.space_group_name_H-M   'P 1'
#
loop_
_entity.id
_entity.type
_entity.pdbx_description
1 polymer ?
#
loop_
_entity_poly.entity_id
_entity_poly.type
_entity_poly.pdbx_seq_one_letter_code
_entity_poly.pdbx_strand_id
1 'polypeptide(L)'
;VHGILLGINGVSPLKYFRKVWPVLTFAFTSRSSAASIPLNVEAQTRRLGVPESIASFAASFGATIGQNGCAGLYPAMLAVMVAPTVGINPLDPMWIATLVGIVTVSSAGVAGVGGGATFAALIVLPAMGLPVTLVALLISVEPLIDMGRTALNVSGSMTAGTLTSQWLKQTDKAILDSEDDAELAH
;
A
#
# COMPACT_ATOMS: atom_id res chain seq x y z
N VAL A 1 9.49 -5.84 1.48
CA VAL A 1 9.96 -4.45 1.58
C VAL A 1 9.67 -3.92 2.98
N HIS A 2 8.39 -3.83 3.46
CA HIS A 2 8.03 -3.22 4.74
C HIS A 2 8.82 -3.79 5.93
N GLY A 3 8.91 -5.12 6.07
CA GLY A 3 9.67 -5.76 7.13
C GLY A 3 11.16 -5.43 7.11
N ILE A 4 11.77 -5.27 5.91
CA ILE A 4 13.17 -4.87 5.76
C ILE A 4 13.35 -3.43 6.24
N LEU A 5 12.47 -2.52 5.80
CA LEU A 5 12.53 -1.11 6.21
C LEU A 5 12.37 -0.96 7.72
N LEU A 6 11.44 -1.69 8.34
CA LEU A 6 11.26 -1.70 9.79
C LEU A 6 12.52 -2.23 10.50
N GLY A 7 13.07 -3.36 10.04
CA GLY A 7 14.27 -3.97 10.64
C GLY A 7 15.50 -3.06 10.60
N ILE A 8 15.75 -2.41 9.46
CA ILE A 8 16.87 -1.44 9.33
C ILE A 8 16.70 -0.25 10.30
N ASN A 9 15.45 0.14 10.59
CA ASN A 9 15.15 1.24 11.52
C ASN A 9 14.95 0.77 12.98
N GLY A 10 15.35 -0.46 13.32
CA GLY A 10 15.33 -0.96 14.69
C GLY A 10 13.96 -1.39 15.22
N VAL A 11 12.96 -1.54 14.33
CA VAL A 11 11.65 -2.09 14.70
C VAL A 11 11.62 -3.58 14.37
N SER A 12 11.31 -4.42 15.35
CA SER A 12 11.15 -5.85 15.12
C SER A 12 9.97 -6.11 14.16
N PRO A 13 10.20 -6.65 12.93
CA PRO A 13 9.12 -6.89 11.99
C PRO A 13 8.08 -7.87 12.54
N LEU A 14 8.51 -8.88 13.29
CA LEU A 14 7.61 -9.89 13.84
C LEU A 14 6.64 -9.29 14.86
N LYS A 15 7.16 -8.49 15.81
CA LYS A 15 6.33 -7.77 16.78
C LYS A 15 5.38 -6.79 16.08
N TYR A 16 5.91 -6.04 15.11
CA TYR A 16 5.12 -5.10 14.35
C TYR A 16 3.93 -5.78 13.64
N PHE A 17 4.18 -6.82 12.85
CA PHE A 17 3.11 -7.50 12.12
C PHE A 17 2.08 -8.18 13.04
N ARG A 18 2.51 -8.70 14.19
CA ARG A 18 1.58 -9.21 15.20
C ARG A 18 0.63 -8.12 15.71
N LYS A 19 1.15 -6.93 16.02
CA LYS A 19 0.35 -5.79 16.52
C LYS A 19 -0.63 -5.23 15.49
N VAL A 20 -0.27 -5.21 14.21
CA VAL A 20 -1.12 -4.64 13.14
C VAL A 20 -2.01 -5.67 12.45
N TRP A 21 -1.86 -6.95 12.77
CA TRP A 21 -2.59 -8.04 12.12
C TRP A 21 -4.12 -7.83 12.03
N PRO A 22 -4.83 -7.39 13.10
CA PRO A 22 -6.27 -7.17 13.04
C PRO A 22 -6.66 -6.12 11.98
N VAL A 23 -5.86 -5.04 11.86
CA VAL A 23 -6.10 -4.01 10.84
C VAL A 23 -5.88 -4.56 9.43
N LEU A 24 -4.84 -5.38 9.25
CA LEU A 24 -4.56 -6.01 7.96
C LEU A 24 -5.67 -7.00 7.57
N THR A 25 -6.21 -7.74 8.51
CA THR A 25 -7.34 -8.65 8.29
C THR A 25 -8.60 -7.88 7.90
N PHE A 26 -8.89 -6.77 8.57
CA PHE A 26 -10.00 -5.89 8.20
C PHE A 26 -9.80 -5.30 6.80
N ALA A 27 -8.60 -4.77 6.50
CA ALA A 27 -8.27 -4.24 5.18
C ALA A 27 -8.41 -5.30 4.07
N PHE A 28 -7.98 -6.53 4.35
CA PHE A 28 -8.10 -7.66 3.45
C PHE A 28 -9.57 -7.98 3.13
N THR A 29 -10.43 -8.04 4.14
CA THR A 29 -11.84 -8.41 3.96
C THR A 29 -12.68 -7.26 3.39
N SER A 30 -12.44 -6.03 3.84
CA SER A 30 -13.18 -4.85 3.37
C SER A 30 -12.78 -4.38 1.97
N ARG A 31 -11.55 -4.68 1.53
CA ARG A 31 -10.98 -4.21 0.27
C ARG A 31 -11.00 -2.69 0.14
N SER A 32 -10.92 -1.98 1.27
CA SER A 32 -10.98 -0.53 1.30
C SER A 32 -9.95 0.05 2.27
N SER A 33 -8.91 0.68 1.73
CA SER A 33 -7.93 1.41 2.53
C SER A 33 -8.59 2.60 3.24
N ALA A 34 -9.58 3.22 2.59
CA ALA A 34 -10.35 4.33 3.19
C ALA A 34 -11.17 3.88 4.41
N ALA A 35 -11.88 2.74 4.30
CA ALA A 35 -12.62 2.17 5.43
C ALA A 35 -11.70 1.73 6.58
N SER A 36 -10.44 1.43 6.28
CA SER A 36 -9.45 1.00 7.28
C SER A 36 -8.82 2.18 8.05
N ILE A 37 -9.05 3.44 7.66
CA ILE A 37 -8.41 4.61 8.29
C ILE A 37 -8.61 4.64 9.81
N PRO A 38 -9.81 4.51 10.37
CA PRO A 38 -10.00 4.58 11.82
C PRO A 38 -9.19 3.52 12.57
N LEU A 39 -9.28 2.26 12.16
CA LEU A 39 -8.53 1.16 12.76
C LEU A 39 -7.01 1.31 12.56
N ASN A 40 -6.59 1.84 11.43
CA ASN A 40 -5.20 2.12 11.12
C ASN A 40 -4.62 3.18 12.08
N VAL A 41 -5.34 4.29 12.28
CA VAL A 41 -4.94 5.35 13.23
C VAL A 41 -4.89 4.79 14.65
N GLU A 42 -5.90 4.05 15.06
CA GLU A 42 -5.97 3.47 16.40
C GLU A 42 -4.82 2.48 16.66
N ALA A 43 -4.51 1.61 15.70
CA ALA A 43 -3.40 0.67 15.83
C ALA A 43 -2.05 1.39 15.89
N GLN A 44 -1.84 2.42 15.07
CA GLN A 44 -0.62 3.20 15.10
C GLN A 44 -0.45 3.91 16.45
N THR A 45 -1.51 4.48 17.01
CA THR A 45 -1.43 5.21 18.29
C THR A 45 -1.31 4.27 19.47
N ARG A 46 -2.21 3.31 19.61
CA ARG A 46 -2.32 2.47 20.81
C ARG A 46 -1.35 1.30 20.84
N ARG A 47 -0.93 0.77 19.67
CA ARG A 47 -0.09 -0.43 19.59
C ARG A 47 1.33 -0.16 19.12
N LEU A 48 1.54 0.91 18.34
CA LEU A 48 2.86 1.26 17.80
C LEU A 48 3.45 2.52 18.43
N GLY A 49 2.71 3.22 19.31
CA GLY A 49 3.19 4.40 19.99
C GLY A 49 3.43 5.61 19.07
N VAL A 50 2.77 5.65 17.92
CA VAL A 50 2.84 6.75 16.97
C VAL A 50 1.92 7.88 17.41
N PRO A 51 2.35 9.15 17.45
CA PRO A 51 1.47 10.27 17.76
C PRO A 51 0.29 10.34 16.81
N GLU A 52 -0.90 10.71 17.32
CA GLU A 52 -2.15 10.72 16.55
C GLU A 52 -2.06 11.60 15.29
N SER A 53 -1.36 12.73 15.36
CA SER A 53 -1.17 13.63 14.22
C SER A 53 -0.43 12.94 13.07
N ILE A 54 0.63 12.18 13.38
CA ILE A 54 1.40 11.42 12.39
C ILE A 54 0.57 10.23 11.89
N ALA A 55 -0.08 9.50 12.79
CA ALA A 55 -0.92 8.34 12.45
C ALA A 55 -2.07 8.74 11.52
N SER A 56 -2.80 9.81 11.85
CA SER A 56 -3.91 10.33 11.05
C SER A 56 -3.44 10.81 9.68
N PHE A 57 -2.31 11.51 9.61
CA PHE A 57 -1.73 11.93 8.34
C PHE A 57 -1.32 10.72 7.50
N ALA A 58 -0.55 9.79 8.07
CA ALA A 58 -0.08 8.61 7.35
C ALA A 58 -1.22 7.72 6.85
N ALA A 59 -2.26 7.50 7.66
CA ALA A 59 -3.42 6.71 7.29
C ALA A 59 -4.23 7.37 6.18
N SER A 60 -4.55 8.67 6.31
CA SER A 60 -5.37 9.39 5.33
C SER A 60 -4.63 9.61 4.01
N PHE A 61 -3.36 10.03 4.08
CA PHE A 61 -2.52 10.22 2.91
C PHE A 61 -2.23 8.89 2.21
N GLY A 62 -1.95 7.83 2.98
CA GLY A 62 -1.74 6.49 2.48
C GLY A 62 -2.97 5.89 1.80
N ALA A 63 -4.18 6.23 2.25
CA ALA A 63 -5.43 5.80 1.62
C ALA A 63 -5.71 6.50 0.27
N THR A 64 -4.98 7.56 -0.06
CA THR A 64 -5.12 8.30 -1.33
C THR A 64 -3.91 8.12 -2.24
N ILE A 65 -2.72 8.48 -1.81
CA ILE A 65 -1.49 8.46 -2.63
C ILE A 65 -0.65 7.20 -2.36
N GLY A 66 -0.76 6.60 -1.18
CA GLY A 66 0.04 5.45 -0.76
C GLY A 66 -0.48 4.08 -1.23
N GLN A 67 -1.19 4.01 -2.34
CA GLN A 67 -1.79 2.77 -2.88
C GLN A 67 -0.76 1.94 -3.66
N ASN A 68 0.35 1.59 -3.01
CA ASN A 68 1.49 0.90 -3.62
C ASN A 68 1.14 -0.46 -4.26
N GLY A 69 0.21 -1.23 -3.70
CA GLY A 69 -0.28 -2.47 -4.29
C GLY A 69 -1.21 -2.26 -5.48
N CYS A 70 -2.14 -1.29 -5.36
CA CYS A 70 -3.17 -1.04 -6.37
C CYS A 70 -2.69 -0.09 -7.48
N ALA A 71 -2.04 1.00 -7.13
CA ALA A 71 -1.64 2.03 -8.09
C ALA A 71 -0.17 1.93 -8.53
N GLY A 72 0.65 1.20 -7.78
CA GLY A 72 2.06 0.97 -8.11
C GLY A 72 2.27 -0.39 -8.77
N LEU A 73 2.17 -1.45 -7.97
CA LEU A 73 2.55 -2.80 -8.39
C LEU A 73 1.67 -3.37 -9.50
N TYR A 74 0.36 -3.25 -9.38
CA TYR A 74 -0.56 -3.88 -10.32
C TYR A 74 -0.45 -3.33 -11.75
N PRO A 75 -0.55 -2.01 -12.01
CA PRO A 75 -0.40 -1.49 -13.36
C PRO A 75 0.99 -1.70 -13.93
N ALA A 76 2.05 -1.64 -13.11
CA ALA A 76 3.42 -1.92 -13.56
C ALA A 76 3.59 -3.38 -14.00
N MET A 77 3.04 -4.33 -13.22
CA MET A 77 3.07 -5.74 -13.56
C MET A 77 2.32 -6.01 -14.87
N LEU A 78 1.13 -5.43 -15.06
CA LEU A 78 0.39 -5.57 -16.30
C LEU A 78 1.13 -4.97 -17.50
N ALA A 79 1.76 -3.81 -17.34
CA ALA A 79 2.55 -3.19 -18.39
C ALA A 79 3.70 -4.10 -18.84
N VAL A 80 4.44 -4.68 -17.88
CA VAL A 80 5.53 -5.64 -18.17
C VAL A 80 5.00 -6.90 -18.87
N MET A 81 3.84 -7.42 -18.48
CA MET A 81 3.23 -8.61 -19.08
C MET A 81 2.74 -8.35 -20.52
N VAL A 82 2.21 -7.16 -20.78
CA VAL A 82 1.62 -6.80 -22.07
C VAL A 82 2.66 -6.32 -23.09
N ALA A 83 3.72 -5.64 -22.65
CA ALA A 83 4.74 -5.06 -23.53
C ALA A 83 5.29 -6.01 -24.58
N PRO A 84 5.65 -7.29 -24.26
CA PRO A 84 6.16 -8.23 -25.28
C PRO A 84 5.10 -8.59 -26.35
N THR A 85 3.83 -8.53 -26.03
CA THR A 85 2.74 -8.87 -27.00
C THR A 85 2.63 -7.85 -28.13
N VAL A 86 3.17 -6.65 -27.93
CA VAL A 86 3.22 -5.58 -28.93
C VAL A 86 4.64 -5.28 -29.41
N GLY A 87 5.58 -6.20 -29.15
CA GLY A 87 6.97 -6.10 -29.63
C GLY A 87 7.86 -5.15 -28.83
N ILE A 88 7.44 -4.73 -27.63
CA ILE A 88 8.21 -3.88 -26.76
C ILE A 88 9.05 -4.74 -25.79
N ASN A 89 10.34 -4.41 -25.64
CA ASN A 89 11.21 -5.04 -24.65
C ASN A 89 10.99 -4.40 -23.26
N PRO A 90 10.38 -5.11 -22.28
CA PRO A 90 10.12 -4.55 -20.95
C PRO A 90 11.38 -4.38 -20.09
N LEU A 91 12.55 -4.86 -20.56
CA LEU A 91 13.84 -4.70 -19.88
C LEU A 91 14.64 -3.50 -20.40
N ASP A 92 14.11 -2.74 -21.34
CA ASP A 92 14.74 -1.51 -21.82
C ASP A 92 14.77 -0.47 -20.67
N PRO A 93 15.97 0.06 -20.31
CA PRO A 93 16.09 0.99 -19.19
C PRO A 93 15.27 2.28 -19.37
N MET A 94 15.14 2.80 -20.60
CA MET A 94 14.37 4.02 -20.86
C MET A 94 12.88 3.74 -20.72
N TRP A 95 12.43 2.58 -21.20
CA TRP A 95 11.04 2.14 -21.04
C TRP A 95 10.69 1.95 -19.56
N ILE A 96 11.58 1.32 -18.76
CA ILE A 96 11.39 1.16 -17.31
C ILE A 96 11.31 2.53 -16.62
N ALA A 97 12.21 3.45 -16.95
CA ALA A 97 12.19 4.80 -16.37
C ALA A 97 10.88 5.54 -16.69
N THR A 98 10.39 5.40 -17.93
CA THR A 98 9.11 5.97 -18.36
C THR A 98 7.94 5.34 -17.60
N LEU A 99 7.92 4.01 -17.46
CA LEU A 99 6.90 3.30 -16.69
C LEU A 99 6.87 3.77 -15.22
N VAL A 100 8.04 3.85 -14.58
CA VAL A 100 8.14 4.34 -13.19
C VAL A 100 7.62 5.77 -13.07
N GLY A 101 7.97 6.65 -14.00
CA GLY A 101 7.47 8.03 -14.02
C GLY A 101 5.95 8.11 -14.16
N ILE A 102 5.38 7.40 -15.12
CA ILE A 102 3.94 7.37 -15.36
C ILE A 102 3.19 6.78 -14.16
N VAL A 103 3.65 5.64 -13.61
CA VAL A 103 3.05 5.01 -12.42
C VAL A 103 3.09 5.95 -11.23
N THR A 104 4.20 6.64 -11.01
CA THR A 104 4.35 7.59 -9.89
C THR A 104 3.35 8.73 -9.99
N VAL A 105 3.22 9.35 -11.16
CA VAL A 105 2.27 10.46 -11.37
C VAL A 105 0.82 9.96 -11.29
N SER A 106 0.51 8.82 -11.92
CA SER A 106 -0.84 8.24 -11.96
C SER A 106 -1.32 7.82 -10.57
N SER A 107 -0.42 7.39 -9.69
CA SER A 107 -0.77 6.91 -8.35
C SER A 107 -1.46 7.98 -7.50
N ALA A 108 -1.18 9.26 -7.75
CA ALA A 108 -1.82 10.37 -7.06
C ALA A 108 -3.33 10.51 -7.38
N GLY A 109 -3.80 9.91 -8.48
CA GLY A 109 -5.21 9.97 -8.91
C GLY A 109 -6.03 8.74 -8.52
N VAL A 110 -5.47 7.79 -7.76
CA VAL A 110 -6.14 6.51 -7.47
C VAL A 110 -6.57 6.44 -6.01
N ALA A 111 -7.89 6.41 -5.78
CA ALA A 111 -8.45 6.28 -4.44
C ALA A 111 -8.33 4.84 -3.89
N GLY A 112 -8.16 4.73 -2.58
CA GLY A 112 -8.07 3.45 -1.84
C GLY A 112 -9.42 2.78 -1.60
N VAL A 113 -10.15 2.51 -2.68
CA VAL A 113 -11.44 1.81 -2.69
C VAL A 113 -11.40 0.64 -3.67
N GLY A 114 -12.34 -0.29 -3.53
CA GLY A 114 -12.43 -1.44 -4.43
C GLY A 114 -12.44 -1.03 -5.91
N GLY A 115 -11.64 -1.70 -6.74
CA GLY A 115 -11.51 -1.38 -8.17
C GLY A 115 -10.44 -0.32 -8.49
N GLY A 116 -9.82 0.32 -7.51
CA GLY A 116 -8.78 1.33 -7.71
C GLY A 116 -7.62 0.86 -8.58
N ALA A 117 -7.24 -0.40 -8.47
CA ALA A 117 -6.18 -0.99 -9.30
C ALA A 117 -6.56 -1.09 -10.78
N THR A 118 -7.82 -1.43 -11.07
CA THR A 118 -8.34 -1.43 -12.45
C THR A 118 -8.27 -0.04 -13.06
N PHE A 119 -8.68 0.99 -12.29
CA PHE A 119 -8.54 2.38 -12.75
C PHE A 119 -7.07 2.76 -12.97
N ALA A 120 -6.17 2.40 -12.08
CA ALA A 120 -4.74 2.65 -12.25
C ALA A 120 -4.21 2.01 -13.55
N ALA A 121 -4.57 0.77 -13.82
CA ALA A 121 -4.17 0.07 -15.05
C ALA A 121 -4.74 0.75 -16.30
N LEU A 122 -5.99 1.22 -16.25
CA LEU A 122 -6.64 1.94 -17.36
C LEU A 122 -6.02 3.33 -17.63
N ILE A 123 -5.28 3.88 -16.68
CA ILE A 123 -4.50 5.10 -16.85
C ILE A 123 -3.10 4.76 -17.39
N VAL A 124 -2.40 3.82 -16.75
CA VAL A 124 -0.99 3.53 -17.03
C VAL A 124 -0.80 2.85 -18.39
N LEU A 125 -1.60 1.82 -18.72
CA LEU A 125 -1.42 1.06 -19.97
C LEU A 125 -1.57 1.93 -21.20
N PRO A 126 -2.62 2.75 -21.37
CA PRO A 126 -2.73 3.65 -22.52
C PRO A 126 -1.63 4.71 -22.55
N ALA A 127 -1.22 5.24 -21.39
CA ALA A 127 -0.12 6.22 -21.30
C ALA A 127 1.23 5.63 -21.75
N MET A 128 1.39 4.28 -21.62
CA MET A 128 2.54 3.54 -22.14
C MET A 128 2.35 3.03 -23.58
N GLY A 129 1.23 3.38 -24.24
CA GLY A 129 0.90 2.88 -25.57
C GLY A 129 0.53 1.39 -25.60
N LEU A 130 0.09 0.82 -24.49
CA LEU A 130 -0.22 -0.60 -24.33
C LEU A 130 -1.73 -0.88 -24.39
N PRO A 131 -2.16 -2.04 -24.94
CA PRO A 131 -3.56 -2.43 -24.96
C PRO A 131 -4.08 -2.77 -23.55
N VAL A 132 -5.36 -2.46 -23.31
CA VAL A 132 -6.05 -2.71 -22.03
C VAL A 132 -6.77 -4.04 -21.95
N THR A 133 -6.66 -4.87 -22.97
CA THR A 133 -7.42 -6.14 -23.11
C THR A 133 -7.20 -7.06 -21.91
N LEU A 134 -5.96 -7.13 -21.38
CA LEU A 134 -5.64 -7.95 -20.22
C LEU A 134 -6.37 -7.48 -18.95
N VAL A 135 -6.59 -6.17 -18.81
CA VAL A 135 -7.36 -5.61 -17.68
C VAL A 135 -8.77 -6.15 -17.68
N ALA A 136 -9.43 -6.17 -18.86
CA ALA A 136 -10.78 -6.70 -19.00
C ALA A 136 -10.88 -8.20 -18.66
N LEU A 137 -9.87 -8.98 -19.03
CA LEU A 137 -9.80 -10.41 -18.69
C LEU A 137 -9.65 -10.65 -17.18
N LEU A 138 -8.91 -9.78 -16.49
CA LEU A 138 -8.62 -9.93 -15.04
C LEU A 138 -9.72 -9.36 -14.14
N ILE A 139 -10.70 -8.65 -14.69
CA ILE A 139 -11.78 -8.01 -13.90
C ILE A 139 -12.56 -9.02 -13.06
N SER A 140 -12.74 -10.24 -13.55
CA SER A 140 -13.49 -11.31 -12.85
C SER A 140 -12.76 -11.82 -11.60
N VAL A 141 -11.43 -11.82 -11.60
CA VAL A 141 -10.59 -12.27 -10.47
C VAL A 141 -10.03 -11.12 -9.63
N GLU A 142 -10.22 -9.90 -10.11
CA GLU A 142 -9.75 -8.68 -9.48
C GLU A 142 -10.15 -8.56 -8.00
N PRO A 143 -11.40 -8.85 -7.58
CA PRO A 143 -11.79 -8.77 -6.18
C PRO A 143 -10.96 -9.64 -5.23
N LEU A 144 -10.53 -10.82 -5.67
CA LEU A 144 -9.70 -11.72 -4.86
C LEU A 144 -8.27 -11.18 -4.70
N ILE A 145 -7.72 -10.66 -5.80
CA ILE A 145 -6.37 -10.08 -5.81
C ILE A 145 -6.36 -8.77 -5.01
N ASP A 146 -7.43 -8.00 -5.09
CA ASP A 146 -7.59 -6.72 -4.40
C ASP A 146 -7.54 -6.84 -2.88
N MET A 147 -8.03 -7.94 -2.31
CA MET A 147 -7.94 -8.21 -0.87
C MET A 147 -6.49 -8.12 -0.37
N GLY A 148 -5.56 -8.83 -1.02
CA GLY A 148 -4.15 -8.82 -0.66
C GLY A 148 -3.47 -7.47 -0.93
N ARG A 149 -3.82 -6.81 -2.03
CA ARG A 149 -3.26 -5.48 -2.35
C ARG A 149 -3.72 -4.42 -1.36
N THR A 150 -4.97 -4.47 -0.92
CA THR A 150 -5.48 -3.53 0.09
C THR A 150 -4.77 -3.71 1.42
N ALA A 151 -4.59 -4.95 1.88
CA ALA A 151 -3.80 -5.21 3.08
C ALA A 151 -2.35 -4.69 2.93
N LEU A 152 -1.74 -4.84 1.75
CA LEU A 152 -0.41 -4.29 1.45
C LEU A 152 -0.41 -2.75 1.50
N ASN A 153 -1.41 -2.08 0.95
CA ASN A 153 -1.52 -0.62 0.97
C ASN A 153 -1.62 -0.09 2.41
N VAL A 154 -2.50 -0.69 3.21
CA VAL A 154 -2.70 -0.33 4.62
C VAL A 154 -1.44 -0.61 5.44
N SER A 155 -0.78 -1.75 5.22
CA SER A 155 0.53 -2.03 5.83
C SER A 155 1.57 -0.97 5.47
N GLY A 156 1.57 -0.49 4.22
CA GLY A 156 2.47 0.57 3.76
C GLY A 156 2.29 1.88 4.51
N SER A 157 1.04 2.33 4.67
CA SER A 157 0.74 3.56 5.41
C SER A 157 1.11 3.47 6.90
N MET A 158 0.83 2.33 7.56
CA MET A 158 1.24 2.11 8.95
C MET A 158 2.77 2.06 9.09
N THR A 159 3.47 1.41 8.16
CA THR A 159 4.94 1.39 8.14
C THR A 159 5.49 2.79 7.99
N ALA A 160 4.94 3.60 7.07
CA ALA A 160 5.36 4.98 6.85
C ALA A 160 5.15 5.84 8.12
N GLY A 161 3.99 5.75 8.76
CA GLY A 161 3.71 6.47 10.00
C GLY A 161 4.67 6.08 11.13
N THR A 162 4.92 4.78 11.31
CA THR A 162 5.86 4.27 12.32
C THR A 162 7.28 4.78 12.09
N LEU A 163 7.78 4.70 10.86
CA LEU A 163 9.13 5.17 10.52
C LEU A 163 9.26 6.69 10.65
N THR A 164 8.26 7.44 10.19
CA THR A 164 8.23 8.91 10.32
C THR A 164 8.26 9.32 11.79
N SER A 165 7.45 8.69 12.63
CA SER A 165 7.43 8.95 14.06
C SER A 165 8.79 8.66 14.71
N GLN A 166 9.46 7.59 14.30
CA GLN A 166 10.79 7.26 14.82
C GLN A 166 11.87 8.27 14.36
N TRP A 167 11.87 8.66 13.09
CA TRP A 167 12.83 9.66 12.58
C TRP A 167 12.65 11.01 13.25
N LEU A 168 11.41 11.38 13.58
CA LEU A 168 11.10 12.59 14.34
C LEU A 168 11.33 12.42 15.86
N LYS A 169 11.72 11.23 16.34
CA LYS A 169 11.92 10.88 17.75
C LYS A 169 10.67 11.13 18.62
N GLN A 170 9.48 10.90 18.04
CA GLN A 170 8.20 11.11 18.71
C GLN A 170 7.48 9.80 19.06
N THR A 171 8.06 8.66 18.73
CA THR A 171 7.48 7.34 19.03
C THR A 171 7.56 7.04 20.51
N ASP A 172 6.46 6.65 21.13
CA ASP A 172 6.46 6.06 22.47
C ASP A 172 7.02 4.63 22.40
N LYS A 173 8.29 4.51 22.81
CA LYS A 173 8.98 3.22 22.76
C LYS A 173 8.41 2.22 23.77
N ALA A 174 7.84 2.67 24.90
CA ALA A 174 7.24 1.78 25.86
C ALA A 174 6.03 1.03 25.23
N ILE A 175 5.22 1.73 24.44
CA ILE A 175 4.11 1.13 23.68
C ILE A 175 4.65 0.26 22.54
N LEU A 176 5.62 0.74 21.76
CA LEU A 176 6.16 0.01 20.62
C LEU A 176 6.78 -1.34 21.03
N ASP A 177 7.52 -1.37 22.13
CA ASP A 177 8.25 -2.53 22.62
C ASP A 177 7.42 -3.44 23.54
N SER A 178 6.23 -2.99 23.98
CA SER A 178 5.33 -3.79 24.83
C SER A 178 4.91 -5.10 24.12
N GLU A 179 4.66 -6.12 24.92
CA GLU A 179 4.04 -7.38 24.42
C GLU A 179 2.52 -7.36 24.53
N ASP A 180 1.96 -6.37 25.23
CA ASP A 180 0.52 -6.19 25.38
C ASP A 180 -0.11 -5.73 24.07
N ASP A 181 -0.98 -6.57 23.54
CA ASP A 181 -1.87 -6.24 22.43
C ASP A 181 -3.07 -5.46 23.00
N ALA A 182 -2.97 -4.13 23.08
CA ALA A 182 -4.12 -3.31 23.43
C ALA A 182 -5.29 -3.67 22.50
N GLU A 183 -6.47 -3.98 23.09
CA GLU A 183 -7.68 -4.26 22.31
C GLU A 183 -8.03 -3.05 21.44
N LEU A 184 -8.24 -3.28 20.15
CA LEU A 184 -8.80 -2.26 19.26
C LEU A 184 -10.31 -2.19 19.51
N ALA A 185 -10.87 -0.98 19.48
CA ALA A 185 -12.30 -0.80 19.57
C ALA A 185 -13.01 -1.53 18.41
N HIS A 186 -14.05 -2.29 18.73
CA HIS A 186 -14.88 -3.01 17.76
C HIS A 186 -15.95 -2.09 17.20
#